data_52195db2cbeddee88a00abc9527e63d3
#
_entry.id   52195db2cbeddee88a00abc9527e63d3
#
_cell.length_a   1.000
_cell.length_b   1.000
_cell.length_c   1.000
_cell.angle_alpha   90.00
_cell.angle_beta   90.00
_cell.angle_gamma   90.00
#
_symmetry.space_group_name_H-M   'P 1'
#
loop_
_entity.id
_entity.type
_entity.pdbx_description
1 polymer ?
#
loop_
_entity_poly.entity_id
_entity_poly.type
_entity_poly.pdbx_seq_one_letter_code
_entity_poly.pdbx_strand_id
1 'polypeptide(L)'
;MKKIVSGVLFSLFVLPVFALYNSFGVPDSSEIRKELVESWFEAPLQNVRMNRPEIRTNSVGQKFQIRMEETEDSFNIFVAPYARIEVDVYSDKGKTTEVQDIYPGDAPGSWLLVRDKKSGKPLRIRYYFAADSEVFVQFLPSGKTALCDYLIFGCYAAKGVPTGLPFGRFYSSSFDQVVRWTENSLPWQYMQIHPDDYHAVQQMANVLKERNPDVILVDDAMYDDEGKPVYISSGKPRKNGELEEGKISVSGAGYLKWIADGIIEPLAGARLKRDPLLEPTVEYKKTGFQGILSEKYAISFSLDWVRNLASGVISVRTGRNYLYKDSGVDVTIEPFCAELTEKGIRNSFGYIENSGYSVKMLKPLLYVLAAQNPQLFYFGAIRETDRRSPEVKIFNECCAFFPYFDSQKRFKCEVFKDGSQMSFEEFFSRYCIDSVLLVKLHAAEEFYPAD
;
A
#
# COMPACT_ATOMS: atom_id res chain seq x y z
N MET A 1 33.16 -42.64 58.88
CA MET A 1 31.76 -42.53 58.46
C MET A 1 31.56 -41.14 57.90
N LYS A 2 31.61 -40.98 56.55
CA LYS A 2 31.33 -39.70 55.84
C LYS A 2 29.90 -39.78 55.35
N LYS A 3 29.04 -38.84 55.77
CA LYS A 3 27.67 -38.67 55.29
C LYS A 3 27.74 -37.91 54.01
N ILE A 4 27.29 -38.51 52.91
CA ILE A 4 27.05 -37.87 51.61
C ILE A 4 25.64 -37.30 51.70
N VAL A 5 25.52 -35.95 51.60
CA VAL A 5 24.26 -35.25 51.43
C VAL A 5 24.05 -35.06 49.92
N SER A 6 23.10 -35.82 49.36
CA SER A 6 22.69 -35.71 47.98
C SER A 6 21.69 -34.56 47.86
N GLY A 7 22.14 -33.45 47.32
CA GLY A 7 21.28 -32.33 46.98
C GLY A 7 20.58 -32.56 45.63
N VAL A 8 19.26 -32.77 45.66
CA VAL A 8 18.44 -32.78 44.44
C VAL A 8 18.23 -31.35 43.97
N LEU A 9 18.87 -30.98 42.86
CA LEU A 9 18.67 -29.71 42.17
C LEU A 9 17.35 -29.80 41.35
N PHE A 10 16.29 -29.20 41.89
CA PHE A 10 15.07 -28.97 41.09
C PHE A 10 15.34 -27.81 40.10
N SER A 11 15.69 -28.14 38.87
CA SER A 11 15.69 -27.15 37.80
C SER A 11 14.23 -26.86 37.39
N LEU A 12 13.71 -25.72 37.84
CA LEU A 12 12.49 -25.15 37.28
C LEU A 12 12.75 -24.81 35.80
N PHE A 13 12.29 -25.67 34.91
CA PHE A 13 12.11 -25.29 33.50
C PHE A 13 10.96 -24.31 33.47
N VAL A 14 11.26 -23.00 33.44
CA VAL A 14 10.35 -21.98 33.00
C VAL A 14 10.25 -22.16 31.49
N LEU A 15 9.25 -22.92 31.02
CA LEU A 15 8.85 -22.92 29.62
C LEU A 15 8.40 -21.49 29.29
N PRO A 16 9.01 -20.82 28.32
CA PRO A 16 8.47 -19.57 27.86
C PRO A 16 7.07 -19.87 27.35
N VAL A 17 6.07 -19.25 27.96
CA VAL A 17 4.70 -19.19 27.43
C VAL A 17 4.81 -18.33 26.19
N PHE A 18 5.16 -18.93 25.07
CA PHE A 18 4.88 -18.32 23.78
C PHE A 18 3.36 -18.22 23.70
N ALA A 19 2.84 -17.01 23.90
CA ALA A 19 1.48 -16.74 23.57
C ALA A 19 1.26 -17.29 22.16
N LEU A 20 0.32 -18.22 22.01
CA LEU A 20 -0.06 -18.83 20.74
C LEU A 20 -0.75 -17.75 19.88
N TYR A 21 0.04 -16.83 19.36
CA TYR A 21 -0.39 -16.01 18.25
C TYR A 21 -0.39 -16.90 17.00
N ASN A 22 -1.42 -16.77 16.18
CA ASN A 22 -1.46 -17.41 14.88
C ASN A 22 -0.33 -16.88 13.97
N SER A 23 -0.16 -17.46 12.78
CA SER A 23 0.89 -17.10 11.82
C SER A 23 0.90 -15.61 11.44
N PHE A 24 -0.20 -14.88 11.65
CA PHE A 24 -0.33 -13.44 11.41
C PHE A 24 -0.16 -12.59 12.67
N GLY A 25 -0.04 -13.22 13.86
CA GLY A 25 0.10 -12.51 15.13
C GLY A 25 -1.15 -11.75 15.57
N VAL A 26 -2.34 -12.16 15.10
CA VAL A 26 -3.62 -11.50 15.46
C VAL A 26 -4.31 -12.22 16.61
N PRO A 27 -5.09 -11.51 17.48
CA PRO A 27 -5.90 -12.13 18.51
C PRO A 27 -6.94 -13.10 17.91
N ASP A 28 -7.19 -14.25 18.58
CA ASP A 28 -8.19 -15.24 18.09
C ASP A 28 -9.33 -15.40 19.09
N SER A 29 -10.54 -15.22 18.59
CA SER A 29 -11.80 -15.32 19.35
C SER A 29 -12.56 -16.62 19.10
N SER A 30 -11.98 -17.63 18.44
CA SER A 30 -12.69 -18.84 18.01
C SER A 30 -13.35 -19.62 19.15
N GLU A 31 -12.70 -19.73 20.31
CA GLU A 31 -13.26 -20.36 21.52
C GLU A 31 -14.53 -19.62 21.99
N ILE A 32 -14.43 -18.30 22.12
CA ILE A 32 -15.55 -17.44 22.53
C ILE A 32 -16.69 -17.56 21.51
N ARG A 33 -16.37 -17.46 20.21
CA ARG A 33 -17.38 -17.53 19.12
C ARG A 33 -18.12 -18.86 19.10
N LYS A 34 -17.46 -19.97 19.46
CA LYS A 34 -18.10 -21.27 19.55
C LYS A 34 -19.24 -21.30 20.56
N GLU A 35 -19.09 -20.60 21.69
CA GLU A 35 -20.10 -20.50 22.75
C GLU A 35 -21.25 -19.54 22.37
N LEU A 36 -21.02 -18.62 21.41
CA LEU A 36 -21.97 -17.60 21.03
C LEU A 36 -22.92 -18.02 19.90
N VAL A 37 -22.69 -19.18 19.26
CA VAL A 37 -23.43 -19.59 18.06
C VAL A 37 -24.95 -19.55 18.30
N GLU A 38 -25.43 -20.21 19.34
CA GLU A 38 -26.86 -20.33 19.61
C GLU A 38 -27.49 -19.01 20.11
N SER A 39 -26.74 -18.21 20.89
CA SER A 39 -27.30 -17.01 21.55
C SER A 39 -27.16 -15.73 20.75
N TRP A 40 -26.16 -15.64 19.84
CA TRP A 40 -25.87 -14.44 19.07
C TRP A 40 -25.97 -14.65 17.55
N PHE A 41 -25.45 -15.77 17.03
CA PHE A 41 -25.28 -15.91 15.57
C PHE A 41 -26.48 -16.54 14.88
N GLU A 42 -27.12 -17.54 15.50
CA GLU A 42 -28.30 -18.24 14.99
C GLU A 42 -29.60 -17.84 15.67
N ALA A 43 -29.55 -17.15 16.81
CA ALA A 43 -30.71 -16.67 17.52
C ALA A 43 -31.62 -15.79 16.65
N PRO A 44 -32.95 -15.80 16.87
CA PRO A 44 -33.84 -14.85 16.25
C PRO A 44 -33.40 -13.41 16.51
N LEU A 45 -33.55 -12.50 15.52
CA LEU A 45 -33.06 -11.12 15.64
C LEU A 45 -33.62 -10.37 16.85
N GLN A 46 -34.86 -10.67 17.22
CA GLN A 46 -35.50 -10.07 18.41
C GLN A 46 -34.74 -10.42 19.70
N ASN A 47 -34.22 -11.64 19.80
CA ASN A 47 -33.42 -12.06 20.96
C ASN A 47 -32.07 -11.37 20.95
N VAL A 48 -31.42 -11.28 19.76
CA VAL A 48 -30.12 -10.61 19.62
C VAL A 48 -30.21 -9.13 20.00
N ARG A 49 -31.32 -8.45 19.69
CA ARG A 49 -31.58 -7.05 20.11
C ARG A 49 -31.64 -6.86 21.63
N MET A 50 -32.02 -7.89 22.35
CA MET A 50 -32.09 -7.85 23.82
C MET A 50 -30.76 -8.10 24.50
N ASN A 51 -29.76 -8.61 23.77
CA ASN A 51 -28.45 -8.86 24.28
C ASN A 51 -27.72 -7.54 24.54
N ARG A 52 -27.12 -7.41 25.73
CA ARG A 52 -26.25 -6.27 26.06
C ARG A 52 -24.83 -6.58 25.59
N PRO A 53 -24.05 -5.54 25.24
CA PRO A 53 -22.62 -5.74 25.01
C PRO A 53 -21.95 -6.42 26.20
N GLU A 54 -21.16 -7.45 25.93
CA GLU A 54 -20.43 -8.20 26.95
C GLU A 54 -18.93 -8.30 26.60
N ILE A 55 -18.09 -8.43 27.62
CA ILE A 55 -16.66 -8.65 27.45
C ILE A 55 -16.35 -10.08 27.90
N ARG A 56 -15.67 -10.83 27.04
CA ARG A 56 -15.18 -12.18 27.31
C ARG A 56 -13.68 -12.26 27.13
N THR A 57 -13.07 -13.21 27.83
CA THR A 57 -11.63 -13.47 27.77
C THR A 57 -11.41 -14.89 27.27
N ASN A 58 -10.56 -15.08 26.27
CA ASN A 58 -10.18 -16.41 25.79
C ASN A 58 -9.18 -17.09 26.73
N SER A 59 -8.82 -18.35 26.44
CA SER A 59 -7.93 -19.17 27.29
C SER A 59 -6.51 -18.59 27.44
N VAL A 60 -6.07 -17.71 26.53
CA VAL A 60 -4.76 -17.04 26.59
C VAL A 60 -4.83 -15.62 27.18
N GLY A 61 -5.96 -15.21 27.75
CA GLY A 61 -6.09 -13.94 28.46
C GLY A 61 -6.42 -12.73 27.57
N GLN A 62 -6.69 -12.92 26.29
CA GLN A 62 -7.10 -11.84 25.38
C GLN A 62 -8.58 -11.50 25.57
N LYS A 63 -8.88 -10.20 25.68
CA LYS A 63 -10.26 -9.71 25.88
C LYS A 63 -10.91 -9.36 24.57
N PHE A 64 -12.20 -9.69 24.45
CA PHE A 64 -13.04 -9.36 23.30
C PHE A 64 -14.37 -8.80 23.76
N GLN A 65 -14.86 -7.76 23.09
CA GLN A 65 -16.21 -7.26 23.28
C GLN A 65 -17.13 -7.88 22.22
N ILE A 66 -18.25 -8.42 22.68
CA ILE A 66 -19.34 -8.90 21.83
C ILE A 66 -20.41 -7.82 21.88
N ARG A 67 -20.78 -7.32 20.70
CA ARG A 67 -21.84 -6.32 20.56
C ARG A 67 -22.56 -6.44 19.24
N MET A 68 -23.75 -5.87 19.19
CA MET A 68 -24.52 -5.75 17.96
C MET A 68 -24.74 -4.27 17.64
N GLU A 69 -24.57 -3.93 16.37
CA GLU A 69 -24.88 -2.62 15.81
C GLU A 69 -25.90 -2.80 14.69
N GLU A 70 -26.97 -2.01 14.74
CA GLU A 70 -28.02 -2.05 13.73
C GLU A 70 -27.78 -0.93 12.70
N THR A 71 -27.80 -1.29 11.43
CA THR A 71 -27.78 -0.34 10.31
C THR A 71 -29.16 -0.28 9.65
N GLU A 72 -29.31 0.47 8.57
CA GLU A 72 -30.55 0.55 7.81
C GLU A 72 -31.00 -0.82 7.32
N ASP A 73 -30.10 -1.63 6.77
CA ASP A 73 -30.39 -2.91 6.09
C ASP A 73 -29.89 -4.15 6.83
N SER A 74 -29.07 -4.04 7.85
CA SER A 74 -28.40 -5.16 8.49
C SER A 74 -28.25 -5.07 9.99
N PHE A 75 -28.00 -6.24 10.60
CA PHE A 75 -27.47 -6.41 11.94
C PHE A 75 -26.01 -6.84 11.85
N ASN A 76 -25.13 -6.08 12.46
CA ASN A 76 -23.70 -6.31 12.52
C ASN A 76 -23.34 -6.81 13.90
N ILE A 77 -22.97 -8.08 14.04
CA ILE A 77 -22.54 -8.69 15.30
C ILE A 77 -21.02 -8.76 15.29
N PHE A 78 -20.40 -7.99 16.17
CA PHE A 78 -18.97 -7.91 16.32
C PHE A 78 -18.45 -8.78 17.44
N VAL A 79 -17.32 -9.43 17.23
CA VAL A 79 -16.45 -9.98 18.26
C VAL A 79 -15.11 -9.28 18.09
N ALA A 80 -14.93 -8.19 18.83
CA ALA A 80 -13.88 -7.19 18.64
C ALA A 80 -12.80 -7.32 19.72
N PRO A 81 -11.50 -7.45 19.37
CA PRO A 81 -10.42 -7.54 20.34
C PRO A 81 -10.24 -6.22 21.08
N TYR A 82 -9.72 -6.33 22.30
CA TYR A 82 -9.25 -5.19 23.07
C TYR A 82 -8.07 -4.52 22.38
N ALA A 83 -8.12 -3.21 22.30
CA ALA A 83 -7.02 -2.37 21.85
C ALA A 83 -6.88 -1.16 22.78
N ARG A 84 -5.65 -0.68 22.90
CA ARG A 84 -5.34 0.56 23.62
C ARG A 84 -4.82 1.56 22.62
N ILE A 85 -5.44 2.73 22.58
CA ILE A 85 -5.06 3.81 21.67
C ILE A 85 -4.75 5.07 22.46
N GLU A 86 -3.85 5.87 21.93
CA GLU A 86 -3.61 7.24 22.36
C GLU A 86 -4.46 8.18 21.51
N VAL A 87 -5.25 9.00 22.17
CA VAL A 87 -6.14 9.98 21.52
C VAL A 87 -5.73 11.38 21.94
N ASP A 88 -5.50 12.23 20.96
CA ASP A 88 -5.27 13.64 21.20
C ASP A 88 -6.60 14.34 21.54
N VAL A 89 -6.71 14.82 22.76
CA VAL A 89 -7.88 15.57 23.23
C VAL A 89 -7.54 17.06 23.22
N TYR A 90 -8.31 17.83 22.47
CA TYR A 90 -8.18 19.28 22.39
C TYR A 90 -9.17 19.95 23.35
N SER A 91 -8.68 20.76 24.25
CA SER A 91 -9.47 21.55 25.20
C SER A 91 -9.04 23.02 25.17
N ASP A 92 -9.77 23.88 25.86
CA ASP A 92 -9.42 25.30 26.05
C ASP A 92 -8.04 25.48 26.71
N LYS A 93 -7.50 24.45 27.34
CA LYS A 93 -6.19 24.44 28.00
C LYS A 93 -5.05 23.90 27.09
N GLY A 94 -5.35 23.57 25.84
CA GLY A 94 -4.41 23.00 24.86
C GLY A 94 -4.65 21.53 24.54
N LYS A 95 -3.67 20.94 23.85
CA LYS A 95 -3.66 19.53 23.43
C LYS A 95 -3.15 18.66 24.59
N THR A 96 -3.89 17.61 24.93
CA THR A 96 -3.47 16.53 25.85
C THR A 96 -3.63 15.19 25.16
N THR A 97 -2.77 14.21 25.46
CA THR A 97 -2.90 12.86 24.96
C THR A 97 -3.49 11.98 26.05
N GLU A 98 -4.62 11.33 25.78
CA GLU A 98 -5.28 10.38 26.68
C GLU A 98 -5.20 8.98 26.11
N VAL A 99 -5.00 8.00 27.02
CA VAL A 99 -5.01 6.58 26.66
C VAL A 99 -6.43 6.04 26.83
N GLN A 100 -7.01 5.51 25.75
CA GLN A 100 -8.36 4.93 25.78
C GLN A 100 -8.33 3.44 25.47
N ASP A 101 -9.08 2.68 26.27
CA ASP A 101 -9.34 1.26 26.06
C ASP A 101 -10.55 1.13 25.11
N ILE A 102 -10.35 0.52 23.96
CA ILE A 102 -11.39 0.38 22.92
C ILE A 102 -11.49 -1.06 22.43
N TYR A 103 -12.58 -1.35 21.72
CA TYR A 103 -12.82 -2.63 21.04
C TYR A 103 -13.22 -2.37 19.58
N PRO A 104 -12.25 -2.07 18.68
CA PRO A 104 -12.53 -1.76 17.28
C PRO A 104 -13.08 -2.99 16.55
N GLY A 105 -14.11 -2.79 15.73
CA GLY A 105 -14.78 -3.89 15.00
C GLY A 105 -14.07 -4.32 13.72
N ASP A 106 -13.01 -3.62 13.35
CA ASP A 106 -12.30 -3.72 12.07
C ASP A 106 -10.76 -3.77 12.24
N ALA A 107 -10.28 -3.90 13.48
CA ALA A 107 -8.85 -4.09 13.76
C ALA A 107 -8.42 -5.57 13.59
N PRO A 108 -7.11 -5.84 13.52
CA PRO A 108 -6.59 -7.20 13.45
C PRO A 108 -7.13 -8.10 14.56
N GLY A 109 -7.67 -9.27 14.20
CA GLY A 109 -8.36 -10.19 15.11
C GLY A 109 -9.85 -9.93 15.30
N SER A 110 -10.41 -8.84 14.72
CA SER A 110 -11.86 -8.61 14.70
C SER A 110 -12.56 -9.61 13.80
N TRP A 111 -13.73 -10.01 14.25
CA TRP A 111 -14.64 -10.87 13.52
C TRP A 111 -16.04 -10.23 13.49
N LEU A 112 -16.67 -10.25 12.32
CA LEU A 112 -17.96 -9.60 12.08
C LEU A 112 -18.90 -10.53 11.34
N LEU A 113 -20.10 -10.78 11.90
CA LEU A 113 -21.23 -11.39 11.21
C LEU A 113 -22.24 -10.32 10.81
N VAL A 114 -22.55 -10.24 9.53
CA VAL A 114 -23.58 -9.38 8.98
C VAL A 114 -24.82 -10.24 8.67
N ARG A 115 -25.97 -9.88 9.24
CA ARG A 115 -27.26 -10.53 9.00
C ARG A 115 -28.25 -9.54 8.37
N ASP A 116 -29.03 -10.02 7.43
CA ASP A 116 -30.10 -9.24 6.79
C ASP A 116 -31.19 -8.86 7.81
N LYS A 117 -31.57 -7.60 7.84
CA LYS A 117 -32.51 -7.05 8.84
C LYS A 117 -33.94 -7.59 8.67
N LYS A 118 -34.35 -7.92 7.45
CA LYS A 118 -35.72 -8.37 7.16
C LYS A 118 -35.87 -9.87 7.39
N SER A 119 -34.94 -10.65 6.87
CA SER A 119 -35.04 -12.12 6.89
C SER A 119 -34.30 -12.74 8.08
N GLY A 120 -33.39 -12.02 8.72
CA GLY A 120 -32.51 -12.55 9.77
C GLY A 120 -31.42 -13.48 9.24
N LYS A 121 -31.34 -13.73 7.92
CA LYS A 121 -30.37 -14.63 7.34
C LYS A 121 -28.98 -14.05 7.36
N PRO A 122 -27.92 -14.88 7.51
CA PRO A 122 -26.55 -14.40 7.39
C PRO A 122 -26.27 -13.96 5.95
N LEU A 123 -25.66 -12.80 5.80
CA LEU A 123 -25.20 -12.25 4.53
C LEU A 123 -23.73 -12.52 4.30
N ARG A 124 -22.91 -12.33 5.33
CA ARG A 124 -21.45 -12.53 5.27
C ARG A 124 -20.82 -12.57 6.65
N ILE A 125 -19.62 -13.16 6.69
CA ILE A 125 -18.71 -13.10 7.83
C ILE A 125 -17.42 -12.44 7.35
N ARG A 126 -16.85 -11.50 8.13
CA ARG A 126 -15.55 -10.89 7.85
C ARG A 126 -14.53 -11.27 8.92
N TYR A 127 -13.30 -11.50 8.47
CA TYR A 127 -12.11 -11.71 9.28
C TYR A 127 -11.11 -10.60 8.95
N TYR A 128 -10.69 -9.86 9.96
CA TYR A 128 -9.72 -8.78 9.81
C TYR A 128 -8.33 -9.26 10.25
N PHE A 129 -7.44 -9.44 9.30
CA PHE A 129 -6.04 -9.86 9.52
C PHE A 129 -5.08 -8.69 9.46
N ALA A 130 -5.37 -7.69 8.64
CA ALA A 130 -4.53 -6.53 8.39
C ALA A 130 -4.85 -5.38 9.37
N ALA A 131 -3.89 -4.49 9.54
CA ALA A 131 -4.05 -3.27 10.34
C ALA A 131 -4.94 -2.23 9.65
N ASP A 132 -5.07 -2.30 8.31
CA ASP A 132 -5.95 -1.45 7.54
C ASP A 132 -7.36 -2.06 7.50
N SER A 133 -8.36 -1.33 7.99
CA SER A 133 -9.75 -1.78 8.11
C SER A 133 -10.44 -2.11 6.78
N GLU A 134 -9.92 -1.57 5.68
CA GLU A 134 -10.41 -1.84 4.33
C GLU A 134 -9.74 -3.07 3.68
N VAL A 135 -8.92 -3.81 4.45
CA VAL A 135 -8.23 -5.04 4.00
C VAL A 135 -8.72 -6.22 4.84
N PHE A 136 -9.55 -7.07 4.25
CA PHE A 136 -10.18 -8.18 4.95
C PHE A 136 -10.54 -9.35 4.02
N VAL A 137 -10.76 -10.52 4.64
CA VAL A 137 -11.33 -11.69 3.99
C VAL A 137 -12.78 -11.83 4.43
N GLN A 138 -13.69 -12.09 3.48
CA GLN A 138 -15.10 -12.33 3.82
C GLN A 138 -15.62 -13.64 3.22
N PHE A 139 -16.57 -14.24 3.93
CA PHE A 139 -17.27 -15.46 3.52
C PHE A 139 -18.73 -15.16 3.30
N LEU A 140 -19.29 -15.67 2.21
CA LEU A 140 -20.69 -15.49 1.83
C LEU A 140 -21.37 -16.86 1.71
N PRO A 141 -22.61 -17.02 2.20
CA PRO A 141 -23.35 -18.27 2.02
C PRO A 141 -23.69 -18.49 0.55
N SER A 142 -23.43 -19.71 0.05
CA SER A 142 -23.74 -20.11 -1.32
C SER A 142 -24.24 -21.57 -1.34
N GLY A 143 -25.56 -21.75 -1.32
CA GLY A 143 -26.15 -23.06 -1.23
C GLY A 143 -25.73 -23.80 0.05
N LYS A 144 -25.05 -24.94 -0.11
CA LYS A 144 -24.56 -25.77 1.02
C LYS A 144 -23.16 -25.39 1.50
N THR A 145 -22.47 -24.52 0.78
CA THR A 145 -21.07 -24.12 1.05
C THR A 145 -20.95 -22.61 1.21
N ALA A 146 -19.74 -22.12 1.42
CA ALA A 146 -19.42 -20.70 1.40
C ALA A 146 -18.51 -20.37 0.23
N LEU A 147 -18.67 -19.15 -0.30
CA LEU A 147 -17.71 -18.49 -1.17
C LEU A 147 -16.83 -17.55 -0.32
N CYS A 148 -15.62 -17.34 -0.78
CA CYS A 148 -14.66 -16.45 -0.15
C CYS A 148 -14.27 -15.30 -1.07
N ASP A 149 -14.21 -14.09 -0.53
CA ASP A 149 -13.65 -12.92 -1.18
C ASP A 149 -12.48 -12.39 -0.35
N TYR A 150 -11.48 -11.83 -1.03
CA TYR A 150 -10.39 -11.08 -0.41
C TYR A 150 -10.37 -9.66 -0.97
N LEU A 151 -10.57 -8.67 -0.10
CA LEU A 151 -10.64 -7.26 -0.46
C LEU A 151 -9.44 -6.47 0.07
N ILE A 152 -8.97 -5.56 -0.76
CA ILE A 152 -7.91 -4.60 -0.46
C ILE A 152 -8.39 -3.23 -0.98
N PHE A 153 -8.75 -2.30 -0.09
CA PHE A 153 -9.24 -0.96 -0.41
C PHE A 153 -10.34 -0.97 -1.51
N GLY A 154 -11.36 -1.82 -1.33
CA GLY A 154 -12.47 -1.94 -2.26
C GLY A 154 -12.19 -2.74 -3.53
N CYS A 155 -10.95 -3.20 -3.75
CA CYS A 155 -10.59 -4.06 -4.87
C CYS A 155 -10.52 -5.52 -4.45
N TYR A 156 -11.00 -6.43 -5.31
CA TYR A 156 -11.03 -7.86 -5.05
C TYR A 156 -9.73 -8.52 -5.56
N ALA A 157 -8.84 -8.88 -4.67
CA ALA A 157 -7.70 -9.74 -4.99
C ALA A 157 -8.15 -11.19 -5.27
N ALA A 158 -9.26 -11.61 -4.65
CA ALA A 158 -9.99 -12.83 -5.00
C ALA A 158 -11.48 -12.59 -4.79
N LYS A 159 -12.34 -13.14 -5.64
CA LYS A 159 -13.79 -12.96 -5.58
C LYS A 159 -14.53 -14.25 -5.89
N GLY A 160 -15.47 -14.61 -5.00
CA GLY A 160 -16.36 -15.75 -5.20
C GLY A 160 -15.64 -17.10 -5.24
N VAL A 161 -14.50 -17.22 -4.54
CA VAL A 161 -13.71 -18.46 -4.51
C VAL A 161 -14.43 -19.52 -3.68
N PRO A 162 -14.77 -20.71 -4.24
CA PRO A 162 -15.43 -21.77 -3.50
C PRO A 162 -14.51 -22.31 -2.38
N THR A 163 -15.02 -22.37 -1.14
CA THR A 163 -14.28 -22.94 -0.01
C THR A 163 -14.47 -24.45 0.14
N GLY A 164 -15.51 -25.03 -0.45
CA GLY A 164 -15.92 -26.41 -0.21
C GLY A 164 -16.50 -26.68 1.18
N LEU A 165 -16.55 -25.66 2.06
CA LEU A 165 -16.97 -25.79 3.47
C LEU A 165 -18.34 -25.14 3.68
N PRO A 166 -19.18 -25.70 4.59
CA PRO A 166 -20.42 -25.07 4.99
C PRO A 166 -20.19 -23.70 5.65
N PHE A 167 -21.04 -22.72 5.33
CA PHE A 167 -20.92 -21.36 5.88
C PHE A 167 -20.86 -21.32 7.41
N GLY A 168 -21.67 -22.16 8.10
CA GLY A 168 -21.68 -22.22 9.57
C GLY A 168 -20.33 -22.62 10.21
N ARG A 169 -19.41 -23.21 9.44
CA ARG A 169 -18.05 -23.51 9.96
C ARG A 169 -17.30 -22.23 10.31
N PHE A 170 -17.57 -21.12 9.59
CA PHE A 170 -16.88 -19.84 9.80
C PHE A 170 -17.41 -19.06 11.01
N TYR A 171 -18.46 -19.52 11.70
CA TYR A 171 -18.89 -18.96 12.98
C TYR A 171 -17.81 -19.14 14.07
N SER A 172 -17.19 -20.32 14.12
CA SER A 172 -16.26 -20.69 15.20
C SER A 172 -14.84 -21.07 14.72
N SER A 173 -14.54 -20.92 13.43
CA SER A 173 -13.21 -21.23 12.90
C SER A 173 -12.18 -20.23 13.40
N SER A 174 -10.99 -20.73 13.80
CA SER A 174 -9.87 -19.87 14.14
C SER A 174 -9.32 -19.15 12.89
N PHE A 175 -8.58 -18.05 13.11
CA PHE A 175 -7.89 -17.34 12.04
C PHE A 175 -6.91 -18.28 11.31
N ASP A 176 -6.16 -19.13 12.01
CA ASP A 176 -5.28 -20.12 11.39
C ASP A 176 -6.01 -21.18 10.58
N GLN A 177 -7.20 -21.62 11.03
CA GLN A 177 -8.00 -22.57 10.26
C GLN A 177 -8.46 -21.95 8.93
N VAL A 178 -8.88 -20.69 8.97
CA VAL A 178 -9.27 -19.95 7.75
C VAL A 178 -8.11 -19.87 6.76
N VAL A 179 -6.92 -19.51 7.23
CA VAL A 179 -5.72 -19.46 6.37
C VAL A 179 -5.42 -20.82 5.76
N ARG A 180 -5.32 -21.89 6.58
CA ARG A 180 -5.04 -23.25 6.10
C ARG A 180 -6.04 -23.78 5.08
N TRP A 181 -7.33 -23.45 5.23
CA TRP A 181 -8.35 -23.89 4.29
C TRP A 181 -8.34 -23.14 2.97
N THR A 182 -7.75 -21.97 2.93
CA THR A 182 -7.73 -21.08 1.76
C THR A 182 -6.34 -20.75 1.25
N GLU A 183 -5.30 -21.38 1.79
CA GLU A 183 -3.89 -21.10 1.46
C GLU A 183 -3.57 -21.22 -0.03
N ASN A 184 -4.18 -22.20 -0.72
CA ASN A 184 -3.99 -22.42 -2.14
C ASN A 184 -4.95 -21.60 -3.04
N SER A 185 -5.86 -20.84 -2.43
CA SER A 185 -6.95 -20.15 -3.16
C SER A 185 -6.90 -18.64 -3.00
N LEU A 186 -6.28 -18.14 -1.95
CA LEU A 186 -6.16 -16.71 -1.65
C LEU A 186 -4.68 -16.28 -1.63
N PRO A 187 -4.39 -15.06 -2.09
CA PRO A 187 -3.03 -14.51 -2.09
C PRO A 187 -2.65 -13.97 -0.69
N TRP A 188 -2.45 -14.85 0.29
CA TRP A 188 -2.16 -14.52 1.68
C TRP A 188 -0.88 -13.71 1.87
N GLN A 189 0.08 -13.78 0.93
CA GLN A 189 1.30 -12.98 0.94
C GLN A 189 1.03 -11.46 1.01
N TYR A 190 -0.13 -10.98 0.60
CA TYR A 190 -0.49 -9.56 0.71
C TYR A 190 -0.83 -9.10 2.12
N MET A 191 -0.97 -10.03 3.09
CA MET A 191 -1.18 -9.74 4.50
C MET A 191 0.01 -10.15 5.40
N GLN A 192 1.04 -10.82 4.83
CA GLN A 192 2.25 -11.23 5.56
C GLN A 192 3.27 -10.08 5.58
N ILE A 193 3.01 -9.10 6.44
CA ILE A 193 3.79 -7.86 6.50
C ILE A 193 4.83 -7.92 7.62
N HIS A 194 6.07 -7.61 7.27
CA HIS A 194 7.20 -7.47 8.19
C HIS A 194 7.71 -6.01 8.13
N PRO A 195 7.38 -5.18 9.11
CA PRO A 195 7.69 -3.73 9.08
C PRO A 195 9.17 -3.40 8.89
N ASP A 196 10.06 -4.25 9.39
CA ASP A 196 11.51 -4.04 9.30
C ASP A 196 12.06 -4.13 7.86
N ASP A 197 11.32 -4.77 6.95
CA ASP A 197 11.74 -4.93 5.54
C ASP A 197 11.70 -3.61 4.74
N TYR A 198 11.03 -2.57 5.27
CA TYR A 198 10.83 -1.27 4.58
C TYR A 198 11.84 -0.20 4.94
N HIS A 199 12.88 -0.53 5.71
CA HIS A 199 13.83 0.44 6.24
C HIS A 199 14.44 1.34 5.15
N ALA A 200 14.93 0.76 4.05
CA ALA A 200 15.57 1.53 2.96
C ALA A 200 14.58 2.51 2.30
N VAL A 201 13.33 2.09 2.04
CA VAL A 201 12.27 2.94 1.46
C VAL A 201 11.94 4.11 2.39
N GLN A 202 11.78 3.83 3.69
CA GLN A 202 11.49 4.85 4.70
C GLN A 202 12.67 5.83 4.87
N GLN A 203 13.91 5.33 4.86
CA GLN A 203 15.11 6.16 4.98
C GLN A 203 15.21 7.12 3.79
N MET A 204 15.05 6.63 2.55
CA MET A 204 15.04 7.49 1.37
C MET A 204 13.95 8.56 1.45
N ALA A 205 12.73 8.19 1.83
CA ALA A 205 11.63 9.15 2.00
C ALA A 205 11.95 10.23 3.06
N ASN A 206 12.59 9.85 4.17
CA ASN A 206 13.00 10.80 5.22
C ASN A 206 14.08 11.76 4.74
N VAL A 207 15.10 11.26 4.04
CA VAL A 207 16.14 12.11 3.43
C VAL A 207 15.52 13.13 2.46
N LEU A 208 14.55 12.69 1.63
CA LEU A 208 13.86 13.62 0.73
C LEU A 208 13.07 14.68 1.49
N LYS A 209 12.39 14.32 2.59
CA LYS A 209 11.68 15.29 3.44
C LYS A 209 12.62 16.36 4.02
N GLU A 210 13.83 15.94 4.44
CA GLU A 210 14.84 16.84 5.00
C GLU A 210 15.45 17.76 3.94
N ARG A 211 15.60 17.25 2.70
CA ARG A 211 16.25 17.99 1.60
C ARG A 211 15.30 18.85 0.76
N ASN A 212 14.01 18.52 0.73
CA ASN A 212 13.01 19.25 -0.09
C ASN A 212 12.96 20.77 0.17
N PRO A 213 13.17 21.30 1.39
CA PRO A 213 13.23 22.74 1.63
C PRO A 213 14.36 23.46 0.85
N ASP A 214 15.36 22.72 0.40
CA ASP A 214 16.46 23.25 -0.40
C ASP A 214 16.20 23.21 -1.90
N VAL A 215 15.11 22.55 -2.32
CA VAL A 215 14.73 22.42 -3.74
C VAL A 215 13.89 23.61 -4.19
N ILE A 216 14.29 24.22 -5.30
CA ILE A 216 13.52 25.26 -6.01
C ILE A 216 13.09 24.71 -7.35
N LEU A 217 11.78 24.85 -7.63
CA LEU A 217 11.22 24.43 -8.91
C LEU A 217 11.50 25.48 -9.98
N VAL A 218 12.22 25.07 -11.00
CA VAL A 218 12.55 25.90 -12.17
C VAL A 218 12.31 25.12 -13.45
N ASP A 219 11.61 25.69 -14.39
CA ASP A 219 11.27 25.05 -15.66
C ASP A 219 12.53 24.63 -16.44
N ASP A 220 12.44 23.46 -17.11
CA ASP A 220 13.47 22.92 -18.01
C ASP A 220 14.86 22.70 -17.31
N ALA A 221 14.90 22.63 -15.99
CA ALA A 221 16.13 22.60 -15.21
C ALA A 221 16.50 21.20 -14.74
N MET A 222 17.78 20.84 -14.86
CA MET A 222 18.39 19.66 -14.27
C MET A 222 19.89 19.87 -14.02
N TYR A 223 20.54 18.91 -13.35
CA TYR A 223 21.99 18.78 -13.30
C TYR A 223 22.45 17.68 -14.27
N ASP A 224 23.54 17.90 -15.02
CA ASP A 224 24.12 16.91 -15.94
C ASP A 224 24.92 15.83 -15.20
N ASP A 225 25.66 15.01 -15.92
CA ASP A 225 26.51 13.95 -15.36
C ASP A 225 27.77 14.46 -14.65
N GLU A 226 28.16 15.72 -14.88
CA GLU A 226 29.24 16.42 -14.15
C GLU A 226 28.72 17.24 -12.96
N GLY A 227 27.40 17.26 -12.72
CA GLY A 227 26.77 18.07 -11.68
C GLY A 227 26.60 19.55 -12.04
N LYS A 228 26.70 19.90 -13.33
CA LYS A 228 26.51 21.28 -13.81
C LYS A 228 25.03 21.54 -14.09
N PRO A 229 24.49 22.72 -13.71
CA PRO A 229 23.11 23.09 -14.00
C PRO A 229 22.93 23.35 -15.50
N VAL A 230 22.02 22.61 -16.14
CA VAL A 230 21.74 22.68 -17.58
C VAL A 230 20.23 22.69 -17.85
N TYR A 231 19.84 23.11 -19.05
CA TYR A 231 18.48 22.95 -19.54
C TYR A 231 18.27 21.52 -20.06
N ILE A 232 17.17 20.86 -19.67
CA ILE A 232 16.83 19.53 -20.17
C ILE A 232 16.69 19.55 -21.69
N SER A 233 15.99 20.55 -22.22
CA SER A 233 15.70 20.67 -23.65
C SER A 233 16.92 20.80 -24.55
N SER A 234 17.97 21.46 -24.11
CA SER A 234 19.11 21.81 -24.95
C SER A 234 20.46 21.26 -24.48
N GLY A 235 20.57 20.82 -23.22
CA GLY A 235 21.85 20.47 -22.58
C GLY A 235 22.80 21.66 -22.40
N LYS A 236 22.37 22.87 -22.69
CA LYS A 236 23.22 24.07 -22.53
C LYS A 236 23.26 24.47 -21.06
N PRO A 237 24.42 25.01 -20.59
CA PRO A 237 24.53 25.54 -19.24
C PRO A 237 23.49 26.63 -18.95
N ARG A 238 22.95 26.62 -17.76
CA ARG A 238 22.04 27.67 -17.26
C ARG A 238 22.84 28.90 -16.86
N LYS A 239 22.20 30.06 -16.92
CA LYS A 239 22.82 31.33 -16.61
C LYS A 239 22.96 31.49 -15.09
N ASN A 240 24.08 32.05 -14.62
CA ASN A 240 24.36 32.26 -13.19
C ASN A 240 23.28 33.04 -12.43
N GLY A 241 22.54 33.95 -13.08
CA GLY A 241 21.42 34.67 -12.45
C GLY A 241 20.14 33.88 -12.22
N GLU A 242 20.07 32.64 -12.72
CA GLU A 242 18.92 31.71 -12.53
C GLU A 242 19.20 30.69 -11.40
N LEU A 243 20.34 30.80 -10.74
CA LEU A 243 20.78 29.92 -9.67
C LEU A 243 20.76 30.66 -8.35
N GLU A 244 20.15 30.07 -7.32
CA GLU A 244 20.26 30.54 -5.93
C GLU A 244 21.34 29.73 -5.21
N GLU A 245 22.24 30.45 -4.52
CA GLU A 245 23.34 29.82 -3.76
C GLU A 245 22.80 28.93 -2.64
N GLY A 246 23.30 27.71 -2.53
CA GLY A 246 22.87 26.73 -1.54
C GLY A 246 21.47 26.09 -1.84
N LYS A 247 20.90 26.29 -3.02
CA LYS A 247 19.63 25.72 -3.43
C LYS A 247 19.77 24.80 -4.65
N ILE A 248 18.92 23.76 -4.66
CA ILE A 248 18.84 22.77 -5.74
C ILE A 248 17.75 23.23 -6.72
N SER A 249 18.16 23.79 -7.86
CA SER A 249 17.23 24.34 -8.87
C SER A 249 16.95 23.32 -9.96
N VAL A 250 15.78 22.68 -9.93
CA VAL A 250 15.37 21.59 -10.85
C VAL A 250 13.92 21.74 -11.30
N SER A 251 13.58 21.18 -12.46
CA SER A 251 12.19 20.95 -12.87
C SER A 251 11.64 19.67 -12.26
N GLY A 252 10.36 19.36 -12.42
CA GLY A 252 9.79 18.10 -11.96
C GLY A 252 10.53 16.86 -12.50
N ALA A 253 10.90 16.88 -13.79
CA ALA A 253 11.72 15.84 -14.41
C ALA A 253 13.15 15.83 -13.86
N GLY A 254 13.76 17.02 -13.70
CA GLY A 254 15.08 17.18 -13.09
C GLY A 254 15.11 16.69 -11.64
N TYR A 255 14.02 16.87 -10.89
CA TYR A 255 13.87 16.38 -9.52
C TYR A 255 13.93 14.85 -9.45
N LEU A 256 13.24 14.12 -10.34
CA LEU A 256 13.33 12.65 -10.37
C LEU A 256 14.75 12.19 -10.78
N LYS A 257 15.41 12.92 -11.68
CA LYS A 257 16.82 12.63 -11.99
C LYS A 257 17.73 12.84 -10.78
N TRP A 258 17.54 13.91 -10.01
CA TRP A 258 18.27 14.18 -8.79
C TRP A 258 18.07 13.05 -7.75
N ILE A 259 16.86 12.49 -7.61
CA ILE A 259 16.62 11.30 -6.78
C ILE A 259 17.38 10.10 -7.34
N ALA A 260 17.31 9.85 -8.66
CA ALA A 260 18.00 8.73 -9.29
C ALA A 260 19.52 8.82 -9.15
N ASP A 261 20.07 10.01 -9.35
CA ASP A 261 21.51 10.28 -9.17
C ASP A 261 21.96 10.04 -7.72
N GLY A 262 21.15 10.42 -6.73
CA GLY A 262 21.41 10.16 -5.31
C GLY A 262 21.51 8.66 -4.95
N ILE A 263 20.92 7.78 -5.76
CA ILE A 263 21.06 6.32 -5.62
C ILE A 263 22.35 5.82 -6.24
N ILE A 264 22.70 6.33 -7.43
CA ILE A 264 23.80 5.76 -8.21
C ILE A 264 25.16 6.40 -7.92
N GLU A 265 25.19 7.65 -7.52
CA GLU A 265 26.44 8.36 -7.25
C GLU A 265 27.29 7.69 -6.15
N PRO A 266 26.70 7.23 -5.01
CA PRO A 266 27.45 6.43 -4.03
C PRO A 266 28.00 5.11 -4.57
N LEU A 267 27.32 4.51 -5.55
CA LEU A 267 27.70 3.21 -6.14
C LEU A 267 28.75 3.31 -7.23
N ALA A 268 28.65 4.35 -8.07
CA ALA A 268 29.44 4.46 -9.31
C ALA A 268 30.37 5.69 -9.38
N GLY A 269 30.22 6.64 -8.45
CA GLY A 269 30.92 7.93 -8.51
C GLY A 269 30.56 8.75 -9.74
N ALA A 270 29.36 8.51 -10.30
CA ALA A 270 28.89 9.15 -11.54
C ALA A 270 27.38 9.37 -11.48
N ARG A 271 26.88 10.28 -12.31
CA ARG A 271 25.46 10.60 -12.46
C ARG A 271 24.96 10.17 -13.84
N LEU A 272 23.62 10.09 -14.00
CA LEU A 272 23.01 9.73 -15.27
C LEU A 272 23.23 10.84 -16.31
N LYS A 273 23.58 10.42 -17.54
CA LYS A 273 23.71 11.32 -18.68
C LYS A 273 22.36 11.74 -19.20
N ARG A 274 22.26 13.00 -19.66
CA ARG A 274 21.02 13.58 -20.17
C ARG A 274 20.49 12.88 -21.44
N ASP A 275 21.33 12.70 -22.45
CA ASP A 275 20.87 12.29 -23.78
C ASP A 275 20.15 10.94 -23.79
N PRO A 276 20.63 9.88 -23.10
CA PRO A 276 19.89 8.62 -22.99
C PRO A 276 18.52 8.76 -22.32
N LEU A 277 18.30 9.78 -21.46
CA LEU A 277 17.02 9.99 -20.78
C LEU A 277 15.94 10.55 -21.71
N LEU A 278 16.33 11.13 -22.82
CA LEU A 278 15.43 11.73 -23.83
C LEU A 278 15.07 10.75 -24.96
N GLU A 279 15.64 9.53 -24.95
CA GLU A 279 15.36 8.55 -25.99
C GLU A 279 13.89 8.09 -25.93
N PRO A 280 13.16 8.11 -27.07
CA PRO A 280 11.77 7.67 -27.11
C PRO A 280 11.64 6.18 -26.75
N THR A 281 10.71 5.87 -25.85
CA THR A 281 10.37 4.48 -25.46
C THR A 281 9.10 3.98 -26.16
N VAL A 282 8.36 4.86 -26.83
CA VAL A 282 7.11 4.58 -27.55
C VAL A 282 7.21 5.08 -28.98
N GLU A 283 6.90 4.20 -29.94
CA GLU A 283 6.75 4.59 -31.34
C GLU A 283 5.31 5.00 -31.62
N TYR A 284 5.07 6.30 -31.76
CA TYR A 284 3.76 6.79 -32.19
C TYR A 284 3.66 6.68 -33.73
N LYS A 285 2.63 5.97 -34.21
CA LYS A 285 2.32 5.96 -35.65
C LYS A 285 1.96 7.38 -36.09
N LYS A 286 2.59 7.87 -37.14
CA LYS A 286 2.41 9.22 -37.69
C LYS A 286 1.04 9.42 -38.37
N THR A 287 -0.07 9.17 -37.70
CA THR A 287 -1.41 9.34 -38.25
C THR A 287 -2.16 10.42 -37.48
N GLY A 288 -2.40 11.55 -38.10
CA GLY A 288 -3.40 12.54 -37.69
C GLY A 288 -3.00 13.64 -36.71
N PHE A 289 -1.94 13.49 -35.94
CA PHE A 289 -1.53 14.45 -34.90
C PHE A 289 -0.13 15.04 -35.13
N GLN A 290 0.27 15.25 -36.35
CA GLN A 290 1.63 15.69 -36.70
C GLN A 290 2.07 17.02 -36.04
N GLY A 291 1.14 17.91 -35.72
CA GLY A 291 1.44 19.19 -35.07
C GLY A 291 1.84 19.01 -33.60
N ILE A 292 1.20 18.10 -32.88
CA ILE A 292 1.47 17.81 -31.43
C ILE A 292 2.74 16.98 -31.29
N LEU A 293 2.98 16.02 -32.21
CA LEU A 293 4.16 15.16 -32.20
C LEU A 293 5.47 15.87 -32.60
N SER A 294 5.37 17.06 -33.22
CA SER A 294 6.52 17.88 -33.61
C SER A 294 6.98 18.86 -32.51
N GLU A 295 6.23 18.98 -31.42
CA GLU A 295 6.64 19.82 -30.30
C GLU A 295 7.85 19.20 -29.56
N LYS A 296 8.68 20.07 -29.01
CA LYS A 296 9.99 19.77 -28.42
C LYS A 296 9.93 18.79 -27.22
N TYR A 297 8.77 18.68 -26.60
CA TYR A 297 8.38 17.69 -25.63
C TYR A 297 7.22 16.89 -26.22
N ALA A 298 7.53 15.70 -26.71
CA ALA A 298 6.53 14.76 -27.20
C ALA A 298 5.45 14.49 -26.14
N ILE A 299 4.26 14.08 -26.58
CA ILE A 299 3.17 13.64 -25.69
C ILE A 299 3.59 12.57 -24.66
N SER A 300 4.74 11.94 -24.85
CA SER A 300 5.31 10.89 -24.00
C SER A 300 6.48 11.36 -23.13
N PHE A 301 6.81 12.62 -23.06
CA PHE A 301 8.05 13.08 -22.41
C PHE A 301 8.27 12.48 -21.01
N SER A 302 7.32 12.64 -20.09
CA SER A 302 7.48 12.11 -18.73
C SER A 302 7.49 10.58 -18.68
N LEU A 303 6.80 9.91 -19.62
CA LEU A 303 6.84 8.47 -19.76
C LEU A 303 8.24 7.99 -20.17
N ASP A 304 8.79 8.57 -21.23
CA ASP A 304 10.14 8.22 -21.70
C ASP A 304 11.18 8.52 -20.63
N TRP A 305 11.04 9.67 -19.95
CA TRP A 305 11.93 10.10 -18.89
C TRP A 305 11.99 9.13 -17.72
N VAL A 306 10.86 8.73 -17.13
CA VAL A 306 10.85 7.81 -15.96
C VAL A 306 11.33 6.42 -16.34
N ARG A 307 11.00 5.92 -17.54
CA ARG A 307 11.46 4.63 -18.05
C ARG A 307 12.97 4.59 -18.23
N ASN A 308 13.53 5.64 -18.83
CA ASN A 308 14.96 5.76 -19.06
C ASN A 308 15.74 5.99 -17.77
N LEU A 309 15.20 6.78 -16.81
CA LEU A 309 15.76 6.91 -15.47
C LEU A 309 15.87 5.55 -14.77
N ALA A 310 14.78 4.80 -14.72
CA ALA A 310 14.76 3.50 -14.06
C ALA A 310 15.70 2.48 -14.75
N SER A 311 15.75 2.49 -16.09
CA SER A 311 16.66 1.66 -16.86
C SER A 311 18.12 2.04 -16.62
N GLY A 312 18.42 3.32 -16.51
CA GLY A 312 19.74 3.84 -16.16
C GLY A 312 20.18 3.40 -14.75
N VAL A 313 19.31 3.52 -13.76
CA VAL A 313 19.60 3.07 -12.40
C VAL A 313 19.89 1.57 -12.34
N ILE A 314 19.05 0.74 -13.00
CA ILE A 314 19.31 -0.72 -13.07
C ILE A 314 20.62 -1.02 -13.79
N SER A 315 20.93 -0.30 -14.86
CA SER A 315 22.18 -0.49 -15.63
C SER A 315 23.39 -0.26 -14.73
N VAL A 316 23.41 0.82 -13.98
CA VAL A 316 24.51 1.13 -13.04
C VAL A 316 24.60 0.07 -11.93
N ARG A 317 23.47 -0.25 -11.28
CA ARG A 317 23.45 -1.20 -10.15
C ARG A 317 23.91 -2.61 -10.57
N THR A 318 23.65 -3.03 -11.79
CA THR A 318 24.00 -4.37 -12.27
C THR A 318 25.31 -4.41 -13.04
N GLY A 319 25.90 -3.27 -13.37
CA GLY A 319 27.09 -3.17 -14.24
C GLY A 319 26.81 -3.63 -15.69
N ARG A 320 25.53 -3.63 -16.13
CA ARG A 320 25.11 -4.00 -17.48
C ARG A 320 24.35 -2.86 -18.11
N ASN A 321 24.56 -2.60 -19.40
CA ASN A 321 23.83 -1.59 -20.11
C ASN A 321 22.47 -2.13 -20.58
N TYR A 322 21.38 -1.68 -19.97
CA TYR A 322 20.01 -2.00 -20.38
C TYR A 322 19.39 -0.83 -21.13
N LEU A 323 18.92 -1.12 -22.32
CA LEU A 323 17.91 -0.26 -22.96
C LEU A 323 16.56 -0.47 -22.27
N TYR A 324 15.68 0.52 -22.33
CA TYR A 324 14.35 0.40 -21.72
C TYR A 324 13.65 -0.93 -22.07
N LYS A 325 13.66 -1.35 -23.35
CA LYS A 325 13.01 -2.58 -23.81
C LYS A 325 13.46 -3.86 -23.10
N ASP A 326 14.69 -3.86 -22.61
CA ASP A 326 15.31 -5.03 -21.97
C ASP A 326 15.36 -4.91 -20.44
N SER A 327 15.00 -3.76 -19.90
CA SER A 327 15.13 -3.44 -18.46
C SER A 327 14.03 -4.03 -17.59
N GLY A 328 12.83 -4.25 -18.16
CA GLY A 328 11.67 -4.78 -17.43
C GLY A 328 11.22 -3.88 -16.25
N VAL A 329 11.43 -2.57 -16.35
CA VAL A 329 11.13 -1.60 -15.28
C VAL A 329 9.65 -1.32 -15.11
N ASP A 330 8.84 -1.45 -16.15
CA ASP A 330 7.40 -1.18 -16.06
C ASP A 330 6.73 -2.12 -15.06
N VAL A 331 5.82 -1.57 -14.28
CA VAL A 331 4.88 -2.34 -13.45
C VAL A 331 3.68 -2.68 -14.32
N THR A 332 3.43 -3.99 -14.52
CA THR A 332 2.38 -4.50 -15.40
C THR A 332 1.48 -5.54 -14.75
N ILE A 333 1.55 -5.70 -13.42
CA ILE A 333 0.78 -6.71 -12.69
C ILE A 333 -0.71 -6.34 -12.62
N GLU A 334 -1.57 -7.35 -12.65
CA GLU A 334 -3.02 -7.22 -12.51
C GLU A 334 -3.53 -8.04 -11.32
N PRO A 335 -3.31 -7.55 -10.06
CA PRO A 335 -3.63 -8.33 -8.87
C PRO A 335 -5.12 -8.39 -8.55
N PHE A 336 -5.97 -7.63 -9.24
CA PHE A 336 -7.39 -7.51 -8.93
C PHE A 336 -8.28 -7.99 -10.06
N CYS A 337 -9.27 -8.81 -9.73
CA CYS A 337 -10.26 -9.31 -10.67
C CYS A 337 -11.53 -8.43 -10.74
N ALA A 338 -11.83 -7.66 -9.70
CA ALA A 338 -12.99 -6.79 -9.63
C ALA A 338 -12.76 -5.62 -8.67
N GLU A 339 -13.62 -4.61 -8.73
CA GLU A 339 -13.66 -3.48 -7.80
C GLU A 339 -15.08 -3.19 -7.33
N LEU A 340 -15.21 -2.69 -6.10
CA LEU A 340 -16.46 -2.21 -5.53
C LEU A 340 -16.60 -0.72 -5.86
N THR A 341 -17.72 -0.35 -6.48
CA THR A 341 -18.04 1.05 -6.81
C THR A 341 -19.39 1.42 -6.19
N GLU A 342 -19.74 2.69 -6.21
CA GLU A 342 -21.08 3.16 -5.78
C GLU A 342 -22.23 2.48 -6.52
N LYS A 343 -22.00 2.06 -7.77
CA LYS A 343 -22.99 1.36 -8.61
C LYS A 343 -22.96 -0.17 -8.44
N GLY A 344 -22.13 -0.68 -7.54
CA GLY A 344 -21.93 -2.10 -7.29
C GLY A 344 -20.59 -2.62 -7.78
N ILE A 345 -20.46 -3.94 -7.90
CA ILE A 345 -19.22 -4.60 -8.29
C ILE A 345 -19.09 -4.59 -9.83
N ARG A 346 -17.91 -4.19 -10.31
CA ARG A 346 -17.55 -4.28 -11.74
C ARG A 346 -16.20 -4.97 -11.91
N ASN A 347 -15.86 -5.39 -13.12
CA ASN A 347 -14.53 -5.88 -13.42
C ASN A 347 -13.50 -4.75 -13.22
N SER A 348 -12.35 -5.10 -12.65
CA SER A 348 -11.26 -4.15 -12.46
C SER A 348 -10.69 -3.72 -13.82
N PHE A 349 -10.35 -2.45 -13.94
CA PHE A 349 -9.51 -1.99 -15.04
C PHE A 349 -8.05 -2.20 -14.63
N GLY A 350 -7.40 -3.18 -15.26
CA GLY A 350 -6.01 -3.51 -15.03
C GLY A 350 -5.02 -2.52 -15.69
N TYR A 351 -3.85 -3.04 -15.99
CA TYR A 351 -2.82 -2.31 -16.71
C TYR A 351 -3.22 -2.06 -18.18
N ILE A 352 -2.98 -0.85 -18.63
CA ILE A 352 -3.12 -0.46 -20.05
C ILE A 352 -1.74 -0.10 -20.57
N GLU A 353 -1.29 -0.81 -21.60
CA GLU A 353 0.01 -0.58 -22.21
C GLU A 353 0.21 0.89 -22.60
N ASN A 354 1.38 1.46 -22.29
CA ASN A 354 1.73 2.85 -22.48
C ASN A 354 0.73 3.88 -21.89
N SER A 355 -0.08 3.47 -20.93
CA SER A 355 -1.00 4.33 -20.17
C SER A 355 -0.92 4.11 -18.66
N GLY A 356 -0.55 2.89 -18.24
CA GLY A 356 -0.48 2.50 -16.84
C GLY A 356 -1.85 2.19 -16.23
N TYR A 357 -2.05 2.58 -15.00
CA TYR A 357 -3.25 2.31 -14.20
C TYR A 357 -4.05 3.58 -13.95
N SER A 358 -5.37 3.44 -13.82
CA SER A 358 -6.19 4.54 -13.29
C SER A 358 -5.71 4.93 -11.89
N VAL A 359 -5.65 6.22 -11.58
CA VAL A 359 -5.27 6.72 -10.25
C VAL A 359 -6.18 6.13 -9.15
N LYS A 360 -7.43 5.81 -9.45
CA LYS A 360 -8.36 5.14 -8.52
C LYS A 360 -7.87 3.77 -8.05
N MET A 361 -7.04 3.10 -8.85
CA MET A 361 -6.48 1.79 -8.54
C MET A 361 -5.12 1.86 -7.83
N LEU A 362 -4.52 3.04 -7.69
CA LEU A 362 -3.14 3.15 -7.20
C LEU A 362 -3.00 2.74 -5.73
N LYS A 363 -3.92 3.13 -4.85
CA LYS A 363 -3.82 2.78 -3.41
C LYS A 363 -3.79 1.27 -3.19
N PRO A 364 -4.78 0.49 -3.67
CA PRO A 364 -4.74 -0.96 -3.57
C PRO A 364 -3.55 -1.58 -4.32
N LEU A 365 -3.17 -1.05 -5.48
CA LEU A 365 -2.02 -1.54 -6.24
C LEU A 365 -0.70 -1.34 -5.49
N LEU A 366 -0.45 -0.14 -4.97
CA LEU A 366 0.76 0.18 -4.20
C LEU A 366 0.83 -0.62 -2.89
N TYR A 367 -0.31 -0.91 -2.26
CA TYR A 367 -0.40 -1.85 -1.14
C TYR A 367 0.13 -3.25 -1.53
N VAL A 368 -0.38 -3.81 -2.63
CA VAL A 368 0.05 -5.13 -3.12
C VAL A 368 1.53 -5.12 -3.51
N LEU A 369 1.97 -4.08 -4.20
CA LEU A 369 3.37 -3.92 -4.62
C LEU A 369 4.32 -3.84 -3.42
N ALA A 370 3.96 -3.07 -2.37
CA ALA A 370 4.73 -3.01 -1.14
C ALA A 370 4.77 -4.36 -0.41
N ALA A 371 3.62 -5.05 -0.31
CA ALA A 371 3.56 -6.35 0.34
C ALA A 371 4.39 -7.43 -0.38
N GLN A 372 4.49 -7.37 -1.71
CA GLN A 372 5.28 -8.31 -2.50
C GLN A 372 6.77 -7.98 -2.54
N ASN A 373 7.11 -6.69 -2.55
CA ASN A 373 8.47 -6.22 -2.79
C ASN A 373 8.79 -5.02 -1.90
N PRO A 374 9.11 -5.25 -0.62
CA PRO A 374 9.25 -4.19 0.39
C PRO A 374 10.43 -3.23 0.13
N GLN A 375 11.37 -3.61 -0.74
CA GLN A 375 12.54 -2.80 -1.08
C GLN A 375 12.36 -1.95 -2.34
N LEU A 376 11.15 -1.94 -2.92
CA LEU A 376 10.89 -1.17 -4.13
C LEU A 376 10.17 0.14 -3.81
N PHE A 377 10.56 1.18 -4.53
CA PHE A 377 9.80 2.40 -4.72
C PHE A 377 9.54 2.63 -6.21
N TYR A 378 8.75 3.62 -6.56
CA TYR A 378 8.28 3.75 -7.94
C TYR A 378 8.37 5.19 -8.42
N PHE A 379 8.87 5.39 -9.65
CA PHE A 379 8.57 6.62 -10.37
C PHE A 379 7.27 6.44 -11.14
N GLY A 380 6.48 7.50 -11.20
CA GLY A 380 5.22 7.55 -11.93
C GLY A 380 5.23 8.63 -12.99
N ALA A 381 4.88 8.26 -14.21
CA ALA A 381 4.52 9.21 -15.26
C ALA A 381 3.02 9.43 -15.25
N ILE A 382 2.56 10.66 -15.05
CA ILE A 382 1.15 11.02 -14.96
C ILE A 382 0.65 11.34 -16.35
N ARG A 383 -0.41 10.62 -16.79
CA ARG A 383 -1.07 10.82 -18.07
C ARG A 383 -2.36 11.60 -17.86
N GLU A 384 -2.30 12.89 -18.08
CA GLU A 384 -3.40 13.81 -17.84
C GLU A 384 -4.06 14.31 -19.14
N THR A 385 -5.26 14.84 -19.02
CA THR A 385 -5.99 15.43 -20.13
C THR A 385 -5.37 16.79 -20.50
N ASP A 386 -4.97 16.98 -21.75
CA ASP A 386 -4.52 18.31 -22.22
C ASP A 386 -5.68 19.30 -22.14
N ARG A 387 -5.47 20.42 -21.44
CA ARG A 387 -6.48 21.49 -21.30
C ARG A 387 -6.85 22.15 -22.63
N ARG A 388 -5.92 22.15 -23.62
CA ARG A 388 -6.15 22.74 -24.94
C ARG A 388 -6.90 21.81 -25.88
N SER A 389 -6.74 20.49 -25.67
CA SER A 389 -7.31 19.43 -26.50
C SER A 389 -7.79 18.30 -25.60
N PRO A 390 -9.01 18.39 -25.02
CA PRO A 390 -9.49 17.44 -24.01
C PRO A 390 -9.56 15.98 -24.47
N GLU A 391 -9.59 15.72 -25.77
CA GLU A 391 -9.49 14.37 -26.36
C GLU A 391 -8.06 13.81 -26.33
N VAL A 392 -7.05 14.65 -26.11
CA VAL A 392 -5.65 14.25 -26.06
C VAL A 392 -5.21 14.11 -24.61
N LYS A 393 -4.64 12.96 -24.28
CA LYS A 393 -3.98 12.73 -23.00
C LYS A 393 -2.48 12.71 -23.21
N ILE A 394 -1.76 13.47 -22.39
CA ILE A 394 -0.31 13.64 -22.49
C ILE A 394 0.38 13.24 -21.19
N PHE A 395 1.62 12.77 -21.30
CA PHE A 395 2.50 12.53 -20.16
C PHE A 395 3.36 13.78 -19.94
N ASN A 396 2.86 14.69 -19.11
CA ASN A 396 3.49 15.98 -18.86
C ASN A 396 4.16 16.06 -17.49
N GLU A 397 3.61 15.33 -16.50
CA GLU A 397 4.08 15.38 -15.13
C GLU A 397 4.60 14.02 -14.67
N CYS A 398 5.47 14.04 -13.67
CA CYS A 398 6.01 12.84 -13.04
C CYS A 398 6.18 13.04 -11.54
N CYS A 399 6.23 11.92 -10.81
CA CYS A 399 6.38 11.91 -9.35
C CYS A 399 7.06 10.61 -8.88
N ALA A 400 7.40 10.55 -7.60
CA ALA A 400 7.93 9.36 -6.94
C ALA A 400 6.96 8.89 -5.85
N PHE A 401 6.72 7.58 -5.77
CA PHE A 401 5.91 6.91 -4.75
C PHE A 401 6.79 6.03 -3.89
N PHE A 402 6.73 6.22 -2.58
CA PHE A 402 7.43 5.42 -1.58
C PHE A 402 6.40 4.68 -0.72
N PRO A 403 5.89 3.50 -1.17
CA PRO A 403 4.94 2.71 -0.41
C PRO A 403 5.66 1.86 0.62
N TYR A 404 5.13 1.81 1.86
CA TYR A 404 5.67 1.00 2.94
C TYR A 404 4.60 0.68 3.98
N PHE A 405 4.91 -0.22 4.92
CA PHE A 405 4.09 -0.43 6.10
C PHE A 405 4.82 0.10 7.34
N ASP A 406 4.10 0.84 8.18
CA ASP A 406 4.63 1.38 9.41
C ASP A 406 4.82 0.29 10.49
N SER A 407 5.39 0.65 11.64
CA SER A 407 5.61 -0.26 12.78
C SER A 407 4.33 -0.91 13.31
N GLN A 408 3.16 -0.35 13.00
CA GLN A 408 1.85 -0.91 13.33
C GLN A 408 1.25 -1.72 12.17
N LYS A 409 2.04 -2.01 11.14
CA LYS A 409 1.64 -2.71 9.90
C LYS A 409 0.55 -1.99 9.10
N ARG A 410 0.39 -0.66 9.25
CA ARG A 410 -0.56 0.14 8.46
C ARG A 410 0.14 0.62 7.20
N PHE A 411 -0.57 0.52 6.09
CA PHE A 411 -0.08 0.98 4.81
C PHE A 411 0.09 2.50 4.76
N LYS A 412 1.24 2.92 4.26
CA LYS A 412 1.62 4.32 4.01
C LYS A 412 2.19 4.44 2.61
N CYS A 413 1.98 5.59 2.00
CA CYS A 413 2.65 5.93 0.76
C CYS A 413 2.98 7.42 0.76
N GLU A 414 4.27 7.74 0.75
CA GLU A 414 4.75 9.11 0.58
C GLU A 414 4.85 9.41 -0.91
N VAL A 415 4.36 10.56 -1.33
CA VAL A 415 4.43 11.01 -2.72
C VAL A 415 5.29 12.25 -2.79
N PHE A 416 6.31 12.21 -3.66
CA PHE A 416 7.20 13.35 -3.88
C PHE A 416 7.04 13.84 -5.32
N LYS A 417 6.75 15.12 -5.45
CA LYS A 417 6.53 15.78 -6.73
C LYS A 417 7.02 17.21 -6.67
N ASP A 418 7.77 17.63 -7.69
CA ASP A 418 8.24 19.02 -7.85
C ASP A 418 8.94 19.57 -6.59
N GLY A 419 9.86 18.79 -6.01
CA GLY A 419 10.61 19.19 -4.81
C GLY A 419 9.76 19.25 -3.53
N SER A 420 8.53 18.76 -3.54
CA SER A 420 7.66 18.76 -2.36
C SER A 420 7.07 17.38 -2.06
N GLN A 421 6.75 17.17 -0.80
CA GLN A 421 5.97 16.02 -0.37
C GLN A 421 4.49 16.35 -0.39
N MET A 422 3.66 15.40 -0.81
CA MET A 422 2.22 15.45 -0.65
C MET A 422 1.69 14.13 -0.08
N SER A 423 0.54 14.17 0.58
CA SER A 423 -0.15 12.95 0.99
C SER A 423 -0.70 12.20 -0.23
N PHE A 424 -0.94 10.89 -0.06
CA PHE A 424 -1.58 10.12 -1.12
C PHE A 424 -3.00 10.63 -1.41
N GLU A 425 -3.71 11.10 -0.38
CA GLU A 425 -5.05 11.66 -0.49
C GLU A 425 -5.06 12.97 -1.31
N GLU A 426 -4.07 13.83 -1.12
CA GLU A 426 -3.89 15.04 -1.94
C GLU A 426 -3.58 14.69 -3.38
N PHE A 427 -2.68 13.72 -3.62
CA PHE A 427 -2.38 13.21 -4.95
C PHE A 427 -3.65 12.66 -5.62
N PHE A 428 -4.40 11.80 -4.92
CA PHE A 428 -5.64 11.23 -5.41
C PHE A 428 -6.67 12.30 -5.76
N SER A 429 -6.86 13.28 -4.88
CA SER A 429 -7.80 14.38 -5.12
C SER A 429 -7.48 15.17 -6.39
N ARG A 430 -6.18 15.37 -6.66
CA ARG A 430 -5.71 16.13 -7.82
C ARG A 430 -5.83 15.38 -9.15
N TYR A 431 -5.57 14.06 -9.14
CA TYR A 431 -5.42 13.25 -10.35
C TYR A 431 -6.43 12.10 -10.47
N CYS A 432 -7.54 12.11 -9.73
CA CYS A 432 -8.49 10.98 -9.64
C CYS A 432 -9.13 10.53 -10.97
N ILE A 433 -9.08 11.37 -12.02
CA ILE A 433 -9.59 11.05 -13.37
C ILE A 433 -8.49 10.62 -14.35
N ASP A 434 -7.24 10.66 -13.93
CA ASP A 434 -6.06 10.43 -14.76
C ASP A 434 -5.53 9.01 -14.60
N SER A 435 -4.44 8.73 -15.32
CA SER A 435 -3.72 7.47 -15.27
C SER A 435 -2.26 7.71 -14.92
N VAL A 436 -1.62 6.72 -14.29
CA VAL A 436 -0.19 6.75 -13.95
C VAL A 436 0.46 5.47 -14.43
N LEU A 437 1.51 5.62 -15.23
CA LEU A 437 2.41 4.49 -15.50
C LEU A 437 3.49 4.48 -14.45
N LEU A 438 3.66 3.33 -13.79
CA LEU A 438 4.66 3.12 -12.75
C LEU A 438 5.86 2.37 -13.30
N VAL A 439 7.06 2.83 -12.96
CA VAL A 439 8.31 2.08 -13.13
C VAL A 439 8.93 1.79 -11.77
N LYS A 440 9.47 0.58 -11.61
CA LYS A 440 10.03 0.10 -10.35
C LYS A 440 11.51 0.42 -10.22
N LEU A 441 11.93 0.83 -9.02
CA LEU A 441 13.31 1.05 -8.63
C LEU A 441 13.57 0.38 -7.28
N HIS A 442 14.78 -0.11 -7.06
CA HIS A 442 15.19 -0.59 -5.75
C HIS A 442 15.64 0.58 -4.88
N ALA A 443 15.13 0.65 -3.67
CA ALA A 443 15.60 1.58 -2.66
C ALA A 443 17.08 1.31 -2.33
N ALA A 444 17.77 2.35 -1.91
CA ALA A 444 19.16 2.30 -1.51
C ALA A 444 19.31 2.63 -0.03
N GLU A 445 20.09 1.83 0.70
CA GLU A 445 20.44 2.13 2.09
C GLU A 445 21.42 3.33 2.14
N GLU A 446 22.31 3.42 1.14
CA GLU A 446 23.14 4.60 0.92
C GLU A 446 22.49 5.47 -0.14
N PHE A 447 21.84 6.54 0.31
CA PHE A 447 21.13 7.50 -0.52
C PHE A 447 21.57 8.92 -0.15
N TYR A 448 22.33 9.54 -1.06
CA TYR A 448 22.90 10.88 -0.88
C TYR A 448 22.61 11.72 -2.12
N PRO A 449 21.41 12.30 -2.25
CA PRO A 449 21.15 13.25 -3.32
C PRO A 449 22.03 14.48 -3.13
N ALA A 450 22.76 14.84 -4.19
CA ALA A 450 23.78 15.88 -4.14
C ALA A 450 23.25 17.27 -3.76
N ASP A 451 24.17 18.07 -3.22
CA ASP A 451 23.94 19.49 -2.90
C ASP A 451 23.89 20.34 -4.16
#